data_1243dfb74aaee5072806126bc188e501
#
_entry.id   1243dfb74aaee5072806126bc188e501
#
_cell.length_a   1.000
_cell.length_b   1.000
_cell.length_c   1.000
_cell.angle_alpha   90.00
_cell.angle_beta   90.00
_cell.angle_gamma   90.00
#
_symmetry.space_group_name_H-M   'P 1'
#
loop_
_entity.id
_entity.type
_entity.pdbx_description
1 polymer ?
#
loop_
_entity_poly.entity_id
_entity_poly.type
_entity_poly.pdbx_seq_one_letter_code
_entity_poly.pdbx_strand_id
1 'polypeptide(L)'
;MSEQLNRVYPEVIGENINELLSRLDEHITDSSFQQDLKLSLKQLSDVKFALDESSIVAVTNHKGKILYVNDKFCEISKYSRAELLGQDHRIINSGYHDKEFMGKLWRTISSGHVWHGEIKNKAKDATFYWVDTTIVPFVDDEGKPYQYLAIRNEVTELKRVEEELQLMMAQVMQIQEEERRKLSRELHDGIGQSLFSLLIQMDRLIGEGKADSSELTLLRQNVSGVIEEVRSLAWQIRPSVLDDLGVVPAIRTYIENYSAHYGIRVELDSNLRKRLGALEETTLYRVIQEALTNIAKYANVEEARVIVRADDSLVEVRIEDKGQGFDRSSSSKGVGLFSMEERAKSIAGKLDIHSEPGVGTTVFLTVPMK
;
A
#
# COMPACT_ATOMS: atom_id res chain seq x y z
N MET A 1 46.42 20.95 -25.22
CA MET A 1 45.02 21.26 -25.56
C MET A 1 43.97 20.66 -24.61
N SER A 2 44.36 20.01 -23.51
CA SER A 2 43.43 19.32 -22.57
C SER A 2 43.19 20.07 -21.26
N GLU A 3 43.79 21.23 -21.02
CA GLU A 3 43.61 22.00 -19.76
C GLU A 3 42.56 23.14 -19.82
N GLN A 4 42.03 23.44 -20.99
CA GLN A 4 41.05 24.54 -21.14
C GLN A 4 39.57 24.10 -21.09
N LEU A 5 39.27 22.78 -21.08
CA LEU A 5 37.90 22.25 -20.97
C LEU A 5 37.35 22.22 -19.54
N ASN A 6 38.17 22.51 -18.53
CA ASN A 6 37.76 22.44 -17.10
C ASN A 6 37.14 23.74 -16.55
N ARG A 7 36.81 24.72 -17.40
CA ARG A 7 36.09 25.94 -17.01
C ARG A 7 34.75 26.08 -17.74
N VAL A 8 33.93 25.05 -17.72
CA VAL A 8 32.51 25.24 -18.11
C VAL A 8 31.75 25.64 -16.84
N TYR A 9 31.54 26.93 -16.66
CA TYR A 9 30.67 27.45 -15.62
C TYR A 9 29.21 27.11 -15.96
N PRO A 10 28.40 26.67 -14.99
CA PRO A 10 27.01 26.28 -15.22
C PRO A 10 26.07 27.41 -15.67
N GLU A 11 26.43 28.67 -15.42
CA GLU A 11 25.72 29.85 -15.91
C GLU A 11 25.66 29.92 -17.44
N VAL A 12 26.52 29.14 -18.10
CA VAL A 12 26.72 29.13 -19.55
C VAL A 12 25.58 28.45 -20.35
N ILE A 13 24.79 27.55 -19.76
CA ILE A 13 23.83 26.74 -20.54
C ILE A 13 22.57 27.54 -20.99
N GLY A 14 22.25 28.65 -20.37
CA GLY A 14 21.07 29.45 -20.72
C GLY A 14 21.35 30.78 -21.38
N GLU A 15 22.22 31.60 -20.80
CA GLU A 15 22.56 32.97 -21.28
C GLU A 15 23.47 32.92 -22.49
N ASN A 16 24.40 31.97 -22.58
CA ASN A 16 25.34 31.87 -23.68
C ASN A 16 24.80 31.34 -25.00
N ILE A 17 23.65 30.64 -25.03
CA ILE A 17 23.13 30.16 -26.32
C ILE A 17 22.75 31.33 -27.21
N ASN A 18 22.13 32.37 -26.68
CA ASN A 18 21.78 33.57 -27.44
C ASN A 18 23.01 34.38 -27.83
N GLU A 19 24.02 34.46 -26.95
CA GLU A 19 25.30 35.11 -27.26
C GLU A 19 26.11 34.32 -28.30
N LEU A 20 26.14 32.98 -28.15
CA LEU A 20 26.76 32.08 -29.13
C LEU A 20 26.02 32.15 -30.52
N LEU A 21 24.71 32.22 -30.50
CA LEU A 21 23.89 32.40 -31.72
C LEU A 21 24.21 33.72 -32.41
N SER A 22 24.42 34.84 -31.69
CA SER A 22 24.77 36.13 -32.26
C SER A 22 26.22 36.17 -32.80
N ARG A 23 27.16 35.45 -32.15
CA ARG A 23 28.59 35.36 -32.56
C ARG A 23 28.81 34.37 -33.72
N LEU A 24 27.91 33.41 -33.94
CA LEU A 24 27.94 32.45 -35.05
C LEU A 24 27.92 33.14 -36.40
N ASP A 25 27.21 34.28 -36.50
CA ASP A 25 27.11 35.05 -37.75
C ASP A 25 28.44 35.71 -38.15
N GLU A 26 29.37 35.93 -37.19
CA GLU A 26 30.65 36.60 -37.44
C GLU A 26 31.78 35.64 -37.83
N HIS A 27 31.67 34.31 -37.48
CA HIS A 27 32.82 33.39 -37.56
C HIS A 27 32.61 32.16 -38.48
N ILE A 28 31.38 31.89 -38.95
CA ILE A 28 31.12 30.74 -39.80
C ILE A 28 30.71 31.22 -41.21
N THR A 29 31.53 30.88 -42.20
CA THR A 29 31.32 31.25 -43.62
C THR A 29 30.42 30.29 -44.40
N ASP A 30 30.20 29.07 -43.92
CA ASP A 30 29.30 28.08 -44.53
C ASP A 30 27.88 28.31 -44.04
N SER A 31 27.04 28.85 -44.93
CA SER A 31 25.65 29.21 -44.64
C SER A 31 24.77 28.02 -44.29
N SER A 32 25.03 26.83 -44.84
CA SER A 32 24.26 25.61 -44.53
C SER A 32 24.57 25.11 -43.14
N PHE A 33 25.84 24.96 -42.82
CA PHE A 33 26.30 24.53 -41.47
C PHE A 33 25.86 25.50 -40.37
N GLN A 34 25.90 26.81 -40.65
CA GLN A 34 25.43 27.83 -39.73
C GLN A 34 23.94 27.71 -39.43
N GLN A 35 23.13 27.40 -40.44
CA GLN A 35 21.68 27.23 -40.32
C GLN A 35 21.32 25.97 -39.52
N ASP A 36 22.01 24.84 -39.76
CA ASP A 36 21.83 23.59 -39.05
C ASP A 36 22.25 23.73 -37.56
N LEU A 37 23.35 24.42 -37.29
CA LEU A 37 23.80 24.66 -35.91
C LEU A 37 22.83 25.58 -35.13
N LYS A 38 22.35 26.67 -35.76
CA LYS A 38 21.30 27.55 -35.20
C LYS A 38 20.05 26.80 -34.87
N LEU A 39 19.58 25.93 -35.76
CA LEU A 39 18.39 25.10 -35.52
C LEU A 39 18.60 24.15 -34.35
N SER A 40 19.74 23.47 -34.27
CA SER A 40 20.08 22.55 -33.21
C SER A 40 20.17 23.24 -31.83
N LEU A 41 20.82 24.42 -31.79
CA LEU A 41 20.92 25.21 -30.54
C LEU A 41 19.55 25.75 -30.11
N LYS A 42 18.70 26.15 -31.06
CA LYS A 42 17.33 26.57 -30.75
C LYS A 42 16.52 25.41 -30.15
N GLN A 43 16.58 24.23 -30.77
CA GLN A 43 15.91 23.02 -30.23
C GLN A 43 16.36 22.69 -28.81
N LEU A 44 17.68 22.77 -28.51
CA LEU A 44 18.19 22.58 -27.16
C LEU A 44 17.67 23.63 -26.18
N SER A 45 17.58 24.90 -26.62
CA SER A 45 17.00 25.96 -25.80
C SER A 45 15.52 25.75 -25.53
N ASP A 46 14.76 25.31 -26.53
CA ASP A 46 13.32 25.03 -26.40
C ASP A 46 13.09 23.83 -25.43
N VAL A 47 13.90 22.79 -25.54
CA VAL A 47 13.84 21.64 -24.62
C VAL A 47 14.19 22.07 -23.19
N LYS A 48 15.26 22.88 -23.01
CA LYS A 48 15.61 23.41 -21.69
C LYS A 48 14.49 24.24 -21.10
N PHE A 49 13.89 25.14 -21.88
CA PHE A 49 12.76 25.96 -21.46
C PHE A 49 11.57 25.10 -21.02
N ALA A 50 11.22 24.08 -21.81
CA ALA A 50 10.13 23.17 -21.48
C ALA A 50 10.40 22.42 -20.16
N LEU A 51 11.63 21.97 -19.91
CA LEU A 51 12.03 21.35 -18.64
C LEU A 51 11.96 22.32 -17.45
N ASP A 52 12.46 23.56 -17.65
CA ASP A 52 12.43 24.59 -16.61
C ASP A 52 10.98 24.96 -16.21
N GLU A 53 10.06 24.98 -17.21
CA GLU A 53 8.65 25.28 -16.98
C GLU A 53 7.81 24.09 -16.48
N SER A 54 8.24 22.85 -16.69
CA SER A 54 7.45 21.66 -16.32
C SER A 54 7.92 21.01 -15.02
N SER A 55 9.20 21.09 -14.68
CA SER A 55 9.82 20.30 -13.61
C SER A 55 10.78 21.13 -12.76
N ILE A 56 11.07 20.62 -11.58
CA ILE A 56 12.11 21.16 -10.69
C ILE A 56 13.45 20.59 -11.16
N VAL A 57 14.36 21.45 -11.58
CA VAL A 57 15.64 21.05 -12.18
C VAL A 57 16.82 21.52 -11.32
N ALA A 58 17.76 20.63 -11.10
CA ALA A 58 19.05 20.95 -10.49
C ALA A 58 20.19 20.18 -11.15
N VAL A 59 21.33 20.82 -11.31
CA VAL A 59 22.60 20.19 -11.71
C VAL A 59 23.59 20.29 -10.56
N THR A 60 24.26 19.18 -10.26
CA THR A 60 25.32 19.14 -9.26
C THR A 60 26.61 18.59 -9.85
N ASN A 61 27.74 18.91 -9.25
CA ASN A 61 29.00 18.24 -9.57
C ASN A 61 29.04 16.81 -8.98
N HIS A 62 30.09 16.06 -9.29
CA HIS A 62 30.32 14.70 -8.77
C HIS A 62 30.37 14.59 -7.23
N LYS A 63 30.51 15.69 -6.50
CA LYS A 63 30.51 15.77 -5.03
C LYS A 63 29.17 16.19 -4.44
N GLY A 64 28.14 16.42 -5.28
CA GLY A 64 26.81 16.85 -4.85
C GLY A 64 26.69 18.35 -4.57
N LYS A 65 27.67 19.18 -4.98
CA LYS A 65 27.54 20.63 -4.90
C LYS A 65 26.69 21.15 -6.04
N ILE A 66 25.72 22.01 -5.73
CA ILE A 66 24.77 22.59 -6.65
C ILE A 66 25.49 23.56 -7.60
N LEU A 67 25.35 23.31 -8.89
CA LEU A 67 25.91 24.15 -9.96
C LEU A 67 24.81 24.96 -10.66
N TYR A 68 23.61 24.43 -10.74
CA TYR A 68 22.46 25.06 -11.37
C TYR A 68 21.17 24.66 -10.68
N VAL A 69 20.22 25.58 -10.60
CA VAL A 69 18.82 25.34 -10.23
C VAL A 69 17.93 26.24 -11.07
N ASN A 70 16.74 25.76 -11.43
CA ASN A 70 15.72 26.58 -12.07
C ASN A 70 14.88 27.34 -11.04
N ASP A 71 13.95 28.19 -11.52
CA ASP A 71 13.10 29.01 -10.65
C ASP A 71 12.14 28.16 -9.82
N LYS A 72 11.61 27.07 -10.36
CA LYS A 72 10.76 26.12 -9.62
C LYS A 72 11.45 25.50 -8.42
N PHE A 73 12.77 25.23 -8.53
CA PHE A 73 13.52 24.76 -7.38
C PHE A 73 13.59 25.81 -6.27
N CYS A 74 13.79 27.08 -6.64
CA CYS A 74 13.79 28.18 -5.69
C CYS A 74 12.42 28.38 -5.04
N GLU A 75 11.35 28.30 -5.82
CA GLU A 75 9.98 28.46 -5.35
C GLU A 75 9.59 27.39 -4.31
N ILE A 76 9.84 26.11 -4.60
CA ILE A 76 9.44 25.03 -3.71
C ILE A 76 10.34 24.95 -2.47
N SER A 77 11.65 25.14 -2.64
CA SER A 77 12.60 25.04 -1.54
C SER A 77 12.65 26.30 -0.64
N LYS A 78 12.05 27.41 -1.09
CA LYS A 78 12.06 28.72 -0.41
C LYS A 78 13.48 29.31 -0.22
N TYR A 79 14.49 28.74 -0.85
CA TYR A 79 15.83 29.30 -0.90
C TYR A 79 15.99 30.15 -2.17
N SER A 80 16.70 31.26 -2.06
CA SER A 80 17.14 32.00 -3.24
C SER A 80 18.20 31.22 -4.02
N ARG A 81 18.33 31.49 -5.33
CA ARG A 81 19.37 30.86 -6.17
C ARG A 81 20.77 31.10 -5.61
N ALA A 82 21.04 32.31 -5.14
CA ALA A 82 22.34 32.68 -4.55
C ALA A 82 22.69 31.88 -3.28
N GLU A 83 21.69 31.49 -2.49
CA GLU A 83 21.87 30.66 -1.30
C GLU A 83 22.10 29.19 -1.65
N LEU A 84 21.61 28.72 -2.82
CA LEU A 84 21.74 27.34 -3.25
C LEU A 84 23.02 27.04 -4.01
N LEU A 85 23.46 27.97 -4.86
CA LEU A 85 24.65 27.76 -5.70
C LEU A 85 25.92 27.53 -4.87
N GLY A 86 26.65 26.48 -5.21
CA GLY A 86 27.87 26.06 -4.51
C GLY A 86 27.66 25.33 -3.20
N GLN A 87 26.42 25.27 -2.68
CA GLN A 87 26.09 24.50 -1.50
C GLN A 87 25.95 22.99 -1.81
N ASP A 88 26.12 22.19 -0.77
CA ASP A 88 25.83 20.77 -0.85
C ASP A 88 24.31 20.58 -0.96
N HIS A 89 23.86 19.71 -1.86
CA HIS A 89 22.43 19.42 -2.07
C HIS A 89 21.72 18.96 -0.80
N ARG A 90 22.44 18.47 0.22
CA ARG A 90 21.91 18.11 1.53
C ARG A 90 21.28 19.27 2.30
N ILE A 91 21.42 20.52 1.85
CA ILE A 91 20.75 21.69 2.43
C ILE A 91 19.22 21.52 2.51
N ILE A 92 18.63 20.77 1.58
CA ILE A 92 17.18 20.47 1.57
C ILE A 92 16.84 19.10 2.16
N ASN A 93 17.78 18.41 2.81
CA ASN A 93 17.52 17.08 3.38
C ASN A 93 16.57 17.19 4.58
N SER A 94 15.45 16.45 4.53
CA SER A 94 14.47 16.40 5.61
C SER A 94 14.87 15.50 6.79
N GLY A 95 15.82 14.59 6.59
CA GLY A 95 16.13 13.52 7.53
C GLY A 95 15.14 12.35 7.56
N TYR A 96 14.14 12.35 6.69
CA TYR A 96 13.11 11.31 6.63
C TYR A 96 13.67 9.96 6.14
N HIS A 97 14.51 9.99 5.11
CA HIS A 97 15.10 8.79 4.54
C HIS A 97 16.31 8.33 5.36
N ASP A 98 16.42 7.05 5.59
CA ASP A 98 17.51 6.45 6.34
C ASP A 98 18.84 6.45 5.55
N LYS A 99 19.90 6.03 6.23
CA LYS A 99 21.24 5.96 5.63
C LYS A 99 21.36 4.91 4.53
N GLU A 100 20.56 3.86 4.60
CA GLU A 100 20.57 2.78 3.61
C GLU A 100 19.97 3.25 2.29
N PHE A 101 18.82 3.92 2.33
CA PHE A 101 18.18 4.54 1.17
C PHE A 101 19.12 5.53 0.47
N MET A 102 19.68 6.47 1.23
CA MET A 102 20.61 7.46 0.69
C MET A 102 21.90 6.81 0.14
N GLY A 103 22.38 5.77 0.82
CA GLY A 103 23.53 4.98 0.36
C GLY A 103 23.26 4.23 -0.95
N LYS A 104 22.05 3.69 -1.14
CA LYS A 104 21.62 3.05 -2.39
C LYS A 104 21.55 4.07 -3.53
N LEU A 105 20.94 5.23 -3.29
CA LEU A 105 20.88 6.33 -4.26
C LEU A 105 22.30 6.70 -4.74
N TRP A 106 23.20 7.03 -3.80
CA TRP A 106 24.55 7.44 -4.13
C TRP A 106 25.36 6.35 -4.85
N ARG A 107 25.25 5.10 -4.45
CA ARG A 107 25.90 3.97 -5.17
C ARG A 107 25.40 3.86 -6.61
N THR A 108 24.12 4.00 -6.85
CA THR A 108 23.54 3.92 -8.19
C THR A 108 24.06 5.04 -9.08
N ILE A 109 23.97 6.31 -8.66
CA ILE A 109 24.37 7.42 -9.53
C ILE A 109 25.91 7.52 -9.70
N SER A 110 26.69 7.15 -8.68
CA SER A 110 28.16 7.16 -8.77
C SER A 110 28.71 6.03 -9.64
N SER A 111 27.93 4.96 -9.87
CA SER A 111 28.27 3.91 -10.85
C SER A 111 27.80 4.21 -12.28
N GLY A 112 27.33 5.44 -12.55
CA GLY A 112 26.90 5.85 -13.89
C GLY A 112 25.48 5.43 -14.28
N HIS A 113 24.69 4.94 -13.32
CA HIS A 113 23.33 4.50 -13.60
C HIS A 113 22.28 5.53 -13.15
N VAL A 114 21.18 5.60 -13.91
CA VAL A 114 20.04 6.47 -13.57
C VAL A 114 19.37 5.95 -12.29
N TRP A 115 19.07 6.85 -11.37
CA TRP A 115 18.31 6.56 -10.18
C TRP A 115 16.92 7.23 -10.29
N HIS A 116 15.89 6.52 -9.81
CA HIS A 116 14.52 7.01 -9.74
C HIS A 116 13.90 6.66 -8.38
N GLY A 117 13.12 7.60 -7.83
CA GLY A 117 12.39 7.40 -6.59
C GLY A 117 11.88 8.68 -5.94
N GLU A 118 11.04 8.50 -4.94
CA GLU A 118 10.42 9.60 -4.20
C GLU A 118 11.32 10.05 -3.04
N ILE A 119 11.48 11.37 -2.89
CA ILE A 119 12.29 11.97 -1.83
C ILE A 119 11.47 13.01 -1.08
N LYS A 120 11.45 12.92 0.25
CA LYS A 120 10.91 13.96 1.12
C LYS A 120 11.99 14.97 1.45
N ASN A 121 11.79 16.22 1.06
CA ASN A 121 12.69 17.32 1.29
C ASN A 121 12.14 18.29 2.35
N LYS A 122 12.99 19.18 2.83
CA LYS A 122 12.66 20.26 3.76
C LYS A 122 13.03 21.60 3.15
N ALA A 123 12.07 22.50 3.07
CA ALA A 123 12.27 23.86 2.62
C ALA A 123 12.90 24.74 3.72
N LYS A 124 13.35 25.95 3.36
CA LYS A 124 13.99 26.93 4.25
C LYS A 124 13.07 27.35 5.41
N ASP A 125 11.77 27.45 5.17
CA ASP A 125 10.75 27.78 6.16
C ASP A 125 10.34 26.60 7.06
N ALA A 126 11.08 25.48 6.97
CA ALA A 126 10.85 24.22 7.66
C ALA A 126 9.63 23.43 7.18
N THR A 127 8.92 23.84 6.13
CA THR A 127 7.87 23.02 5.50
C THR A 127 8.49 21.83 4.78
N PHE A 128 7.73 20.73 4.68
CA PHE A 128 8.16 19.52 4.00
C PHE A 128 7.42 19.37 2.68
N TYR A 129 8.13 18.88 1.67
CA TYR A 129 7.56 18.60 0.36
C TYR A 129 8.11 17.28 -0.20
N TRP A 130 7.28 16.58 -0.96
CA TRP A 130 7.63 15.34 -1.64
C TRP A 130 7.90 15.60 -3.10
N VAL A 131 8.94 14.99 -3.62
CA VAL A 131 9.28 15.04 -5.04
C VAL A 131 9.51 13.63 -5.57
N ASP A 132 8.91 13.33 -6.71
CA ASP A 132 9.30 12.20 -7.55
C ASP A 132 10.53 12.63 -8.36
N THR A 133 11.64 11.91 -8.21
CA THR A 133 12.97 12.35 -8.64
C THR A 133 13.61 11.34 -9.56
N THR A 134 14.07 11.82 -10.72
CA THR A 134 14.98 11.09 -11.59
C THR A 134 16.33 11.78 -11.59
N ILE A 135 17.40 11.05 -11.28
CA ILE A 135 18.79 11.56 -11.32
C ILE A 135 19.56 10.86 -12.41
N VAL A 136 20.04 11.62 -13.38
CA VAL A 136 20.82 11.16 -14.53
C VAL A 136 22.27 11.56 -14.35
N PRO A 137 23.22 10.62 -14.24
CA PRO A 137 24.64 10.92 -14.24
C PRO A 137 25.14 11.24 -15.66
N PHE A 138 25.88 12.34 -15.79
CA PHE A 138 26.66 12.63 -16.99
C PHE A 138 28.06 12.07 -16.81
N VAL A 139 28.45 11.16 -17.70
CA VAL A 139 29.73 10.44 -17.62
C VAL A 139 30.72 10.94 -18.66
N ASP A 140 32.00 10.89 -18.34
CA ASP A 140 33.08 11.12 -19.28
C ASP A 140 33.33 9.92 -20.17
N ASP A 141 34.36 10.03 -21.04
CA ASP A 141 34.75 8.94 -21.98
C ASP A 141 35.22 7.66 -21.27
N GLU A 142 35.60 7.75 -19.99
CA GLU A 142 35.99 6.63 -19.14
C GLU A 142 34.80 6.03 -18.37
N GLY A 143 33.57 6.59 -18.56
CA GLY A 143 32.34 6.16 -17.87
C GLY A 143 32.22 6.70 -16.44
N LYS A 144 33.06 7.66 -16.04
CA LYS A 144 33.05 8.23 -14.69
C LYS A 144 32.12 9.44 -14.63
N PRO A 145 31.16 9.51 -13.66
CA PRO A 145 30.29 10.64 -13.52
C PRO A 145 31.03 11.93 -13.15
N TYR A 146 30.84 13.00 -13.91
CA TYR A 146 31.35 14.33 -13.63
C TYR A 146 30.30 15.32 -13.15
N GLN A 147 29.01 15.07 -13.50
CA GLN A 147 27.84 15.85 -13.09
C GLN A 147 26.62 14.96 -12.93
N TYR A 148 25.63 15.43 -12.16
CA TYR A 148 24.32 14.82 -12.02
C TYR A 148 23.24 15.83 -12.36
N LEU A 149 22.34 15.46 -13.28
CA LEU A 149 21.11 16.20 -13.58
C LEU A 149 19.97 15.54 -12.78
N ALA A 150 19.30 16.32 -11.95
CA ALA A 150 18.12 15.87 -11.24
C ALA A 150 16.88 16.60 -11.77
N ILE A 151 15.92 15.83 -12.25
CA ILE A 151 14.60 16.29 -12.69
C ILE A 151 13.58 15.77 -11.68
N ARG A 152 12.72 16.66 -11.18
CA ARG A 152 11.78 16.34 -10.10
C ARG A 152 10.40 16.90 -10.40
N ASN A 153 9.39 16.14 -10.02
CA ASN A 153 8.00 16.60 -10.01
C ASN A 153 7.50 16.64 -8.56
N GLU A 154 6.84 17.71 -8.18
CA GLU A 154 6.23 17.79 -6.85
C GLU A 154 5.05 16.85 -6.76
N VAL A 155 5.03 16.00 -5.72
CA VAL A 155 3.97 15.03 -5.43
C VAL A 155 3.43 15.18 -4.00
N THR A 156 3.66 16.33 -3.36
CA THR A 156 3.26 16.61 -1.98
C THR A 156 1.76 16.44 -1.79
N GLU A 157 0.96 17.04 -2.66
CA GLU A 157 -0.50 16.98 -2.58
C GLU A 157 -1.00 15.55 -2.85
N LEU A 158 -0.41 14.86 -3.81
CA LEU A 158 -0.73 13.44 -4.07
C LEU A 158 -0.48 12.58 -2.82
N LYS A 159 0.68 12.75 -2.17
CA LYS A 159 0.99 12.03 -0.93
C LYS A 159 0.04 12.35 0.21
N ARG A 160 -0.35 13.62 0.34
CA ARG A 160 -1.34 14.03 1.35
C ARG A 160 -2.69 13.36 1.11
N VAL A 161 -3.16 13.34 -0.13
CA VAL A 161 -4.43 12.70 -0.50
C VAL A 161 -4.35 11.18 -0.31
N GLU A 162 -3.22 10.54 -0.64
CA GLU A 162 -3.01 9.12 -0.37
C GLU A 162 -3.08 8.79 1.13
N GLU A 163 -2.40 9.58 1.98
CA GLU A 163 -2.44 9.42 3.44
C GLU A 163 -3.86 9.64 4.00
N GLU A 164 -4.56 10.68 3.54
CA GLU A 164 -5.92 10.97 3.96
C GLU A 164 -6.90 9.87 3.56
N LEU A 165 -6.76 9.33 2.35
CA LEU A 165 -7.55 8.20 1.88
C LEU A 165 -7.30 6.94 2.73
N GLN A 166 -6.06 6.66 3.09
CA GLN A 166 -5.73 5.53 3.97
C GLN A 166 -6.37 5.68 5.35
N LEU A 167 -6.32 6.89 5.93
CA LEU A 167 -6.97 7.17 7.22
C LEU A 167 -8.49 7.01 7.13
N MET A 168 -9.12 7.53 6.08
CA MET A 168 -10.57 7.36 5.87
C MET A 168 -10.95 5.88 5.70
N MET A 169 -10.18 5.12 4.95
CA MET A 169 -10.43 3.68 4.79
C MET A 169 -10.33 2.92 6.12
N ALA A 170 -9.34 3.24 6.95
CA ALA A 170 -9.22 2.64 8.28
C ALA A 170 -10.43 2.97 9.18
N GLN A 171 -10.92 4.21 9.14
CA GLN A 171 -12.12 4.62 9.86
C GLN A 171 -13.38 3.89 9.37
N VAL A 172 -13.57 3.79 8.05
CA VAL A 172 -14.69 3.03 7.47
C VAL A 172 -14.68 1.57 7.90
N MET A 173 -13.50 0.93 7.91
CA MET A 173 -13.36 -0.45 8.37
C MET A 173 -13.74 -0.61 9.85
N GLN A 174 -13.34 0.34 10.70
CA GLN A 174 -13.69 0.33 12.11
C GLN A 174 -15.20 0.47 12.31
N ILE A 175 -15.83 1.46 11.67
CA ILE A 175 -17.29 1.68 11.73
C ILE A 175 -18.04 0.42 11.25
N GLN A 176 -17.60 -0.17 10.16
CA GLN A 176 -18.21 -1.39 9.63
C GLN A 176 -18.11 -2.56 10.62
N GLU A 177 -17.00 -2.70 11.31
CA GLU A 177 -16.83 -3.76 12.31
C GLU A 177 -17.68 -3.53 13.55
N GLU A 178 -17.79 -2.29 14.02
CA GLU A 178 -18.70 -1.92 15.12
C GLU A 178 -20.17 -2.17 14.76
N GLU A 179 -20.58 -1.82 13.55
CA GLU A 179 -21.93 -2.07 13.05
C GLU A 179 -22.22 -3.57 12.92
N ARG A 180 -21.29 -4.36 12.39
CA ARG A 180 -21.40 -5.82 12.36
C ARG A 180 -21.56 -6.42 13.76
N ARG A 181 -20.78 -5.91 14.74
CA ARG A 181 -20.88 -6.34 16.13
C ARG A 181 -22.24 -6.01 16.73
N LYS A 182 -22.78 -4.82 16.43
CA LYS A 182 -24.10 -4.40 16.88
C LYS A 182 -25.21 -5.26 16.28
N LEU A 183 -25.21 -5.41 14.95
CA LEU A 183 -26.19 -6.21 14.23
C LEU A 183 -26.20 -7.68 14.69
N SER A 184 -25.02 -8.29 14.87
CA SER A 184 -24.93 -9.67 15.36
C SER A 184 -25.57 -9.83 16.74
N ARG A 185 -25.34 -8.87 17.66
CA ARG A 185 -25.98 -8.89 18.98
C ARG A 185 -27.49 -8.68 18.90
N GLU A 186 -27.96 -7.73 18.08
CA GLU A 186 -29.41 -7.48 17.90
C GLU A 186 -30.13 -8.70 17.31
N LEU A 187 -29.51 -9.41 16.37
CA LEU A 187 -30.03 -10.67 15.83
C LEU A 187 -30.08 -11.78 16.88
N HIS A 188 -29.00 -11.94 17.65
CA HIS A 188 -28.92 -12.99 18.65
C HIS A 188 -29.84 -12.71 19.85
N ASP A 189 -29.74 -11.53 20.45
CA ASP A 189 -30.41 -11.19 21.73
C ASP A 189 -31.85 -10.71 21.51
N GLY A 190 -32.13 -10.01 20.42
CA GLY A 190 -33.48 -9.52 20.11
C GLY A 190 -34.34 -10.58 19.43
N ILE A 191 -34.01 -10.87 18.17
CA ILE A 191 -34.83 -11.76 17.33
C ILE A 191 -34.71 -13.19 17.78
N GLY A 192 -33.50 -13.67 18.08
CA GLY A 192 -33.28 -15.07 18.51
C GLY A 192 -34.03 -15.41 19.80
N GLN A 193 -33.96 -14.54 20.82
CA GLN A 193 -34.66 -14.73 22.10
C GLN A 193 -36.19 -14.67 21.94
N SER A 194 -36.69 -13.74 21.10
CA SER A 194 -38.14 -13.63 20.82
C SER A 194 -38.69 -14.89 20.15
N LEU A 195 -37.99 -15.42 19.14
CA LEU A 195 -38.36 -16.65 18.46
C LEU A 195 -38.27 -17.87 19.39
N PHE A 196 -37.25 -17.91 20.27
CA PHE A 196 -37.11 -18.99 21.26
C PHE A 196 -38.25 -18.96 22.28
N SER A 197 -38.70 -17.77 22.73
CA SER A 197 -39.85 -17.60 23.59
C SER A 197 -41.13 -18.10 22.93
N LEU A 198 -41.35 -17.83 21.63
CA LEU A 198 -42.47 -18.37 20.86
C LEU A 198 -42.41 -19.89 20.78
N LEU A 199 -41.25 -20.48 20.58
CA LEU A 199 -41.05 -21.93 20.54
C LEU A 199 -41.48 -22.58 21.86
N ILE A 200 -41.06 -22.02 23.00
CA ILE A 200 -41.47 -22.49 24.34
C ILE A 200 -43.00 -22.42 24.53
N GLN A 201 -43.64 -21.33 24.10
CA GLN A 201 -45.10 -21.19 24.17
C GLN A 201 -45.82 -22.25 23.33
N MET A 202 -45.29 -22.55 22.13
CA MET A 202 -45.84 -23.63 21.28
C MET A 202 -45.69 -25.01 21.92
N ASP A 203 -44.51 -25.31 22.47
CA ASP A 203 -44.28 -26.59 23.18
C ASP A 203 -45.26 -26.78 24.35
N ARG A 204 -45.53 -25.68 25.07
CA ARG A 204 -46.55 -25.70 26.15
C ARG A 204 -47.95 -25.99 25.64
N LEU A 205 -48.41 -25.33 24.57
CA LEU A 205 -49.73 -25.52 24.00
C LEU A 205 -49.92 -26.94 23.45
N ILE A 206 -48.90 -27.51 22.83
CA ILE A 206 -48.91 -28.92 22.37
C ILE A 206 -49.03 -29.87 23.56
N GLY A 207 -48.24 -29.64 24.62
CA GLY A 207 -48.26 -30.46 25.83
C GLY A 207 -49.56 -30.41 26.63
N GLU A 208 -50.29 -29.28 26.59
CA GLU A 208 -51.61 -29.09 27.24
C GLU A 208 -52.78 -29.67 26.44
N GLY A 209 -52.58 -30.17 25.21
CA GLY A 209 -53.62 -30.76 24.35
C GLY A 209 -54.73 -29.78 23.94
N LYS A 210 -54.44 -28.46 23.98
CA LYS A 210 -55.45 -27.39 23.78
C LYS A 210 -55.68 -26.98 22.32
N ALA A 211 -54.93 -27.55 21.38
CA ALA A 211 -55.03 -27.21 19.96
C ALA A 211 -54.75 -28.42 19.06
N ASP A 212 -55.14 -28.34 17.78
CA ASP A 212 -54.82 -29.38 16.81
C ASP A 212 -53.29 -29.56 16.71
N SER A 213 -52.80 -30.69 17.20
CA SER A 213 -51.39 -30.96 17.41
C SER A 213 -50.57 -30.98 16.11
N SER A 214 -51.22 -31.20 14.96
CA SER A 214 -50.56 -31.29 13.66
C SER A 214 -50.14 -29.89 13.11
N GLU A 215 -51.05 -28.91 13.17
CA GLU A 215 -50.78 -27.54 12.73
C GLU A 215 -49.74 -26.85 13.63
N LEU A 216 -49.87 -27.02 14.96
CA LEU A 216 -48.89 -26.46 15.91
C LEU A 216 -47.50 -27.09 15.77
N THR A 217 -47.44 -28.39 15.47
CA THR A 217 -46.17 -29.08 15.21
C THR A 217 -45.51 -28.55 13.95
N LEU A 218 -46.24 -28.30 12.88
CA LEU A 218 -45.74 -27.69 11.65
C LEU A 218 -45.26 -26.26 11.89
N LEU A 219 -46.03 -25.46 12.62
CA LEU A 219 -45.64 -24.08 12.96
C LEU A 219 -44.38 -24.05 13.82
N ARG A 220 -44.26 -24.99 14.79
CA ARG A 220 -43.03 -25.15 15.60
C ARG A 220 -41.81 -25.47 14.75
N GLN A 221 -41.94 -26.37 13.76
CA GLN A 221 -40.86 -26.69 12.82
C GLN A 221 -40.45 -25.48 12.00
N ASN A 222 -41.41 -24.69 11.52
CA ASN A 222 -41.14 -23.46 10.77
C ASN A 222 -40.39 -22.44 11.64
N VAL A 223 -40.81 -22.21 12.88
CA VAL A 223 -40.14 -21.31 13.83
C VAL A 223 -38.71 -21.80 14.14
N SER A 224 -38.52 -23.10 14.33
CA SER A 224 -37.18 -23.68 14.50
C SER A 224 -36.30 -23.43 13.28
N GLY A 225 -36.82 -23.54 12.07
CA GLY A 225 -36.10 -23.21 10.83
C GLY A 225 -35.66 -21.73 10.79
N VAL A 226 -36.57 -20.81 11.14
CA VAL A 226 -36.25 -19.38 11.20
C VAL A 226 -35.19 -19.08 12.27
N ILE A 227 -35.20 -19.75 13.41
CA ILE A 227 -34.15 -19.60 14.44
C ILE A 227 -32.78 -19.98 13.88
N GLU A 228 -32.69 -21.09 13.17
CA GLU A 228 -31.42 -21.52 12.56
C GLU A 228 -30.96 -20.56 11.46
N GLU A 229 -31.88 -20.02 10.65
CA GLU A 229 -31.56 -18.99 9.67
C GLU A 229 -31.04 -17.71 10.32
N VAL A 230 -31.67 -17.19 11.36
CA VAL A 230 -31.23 -16.01 12.11
C VAL A 230 -29.87 -16.24 12.76
N ARG A 231 -29.65 -17.40 13.36
CA ARG A 231 -28.35 -17.80 13.90
C ARG A 231 -27.26 -17.80 12.82
N SER A 232 -27.57 -18.42 11.68
CA SER A 232 -26.64 -18.48 10.54
C SER A 232 -26.27 -17.05 10.05
N LEU A 233 -27.25 -16.15 9.92
CA LEU A 233 -27.01 -14.75 9.55
C LEU A 233 -26.15 -14.02 10.59
N ALA A 234 -26.46 -14.15 11.87
CA ALA A 234 -25.67 -13.54 12.94
C ALA A 234 -24.21 -14.04 12.90
N TRP A 235 -24.02 -15.33 12.63
CA TRP A 235 -22.71 -15.94 12.43
C TRP A 235 -21.93 -15.40 11.25
N GLN A 236 -22.57 -15.20 10.11
CA GLN A 236 -21.95 -14.63 8.91
C GLN A 236 -21.51 -13.18 9.15
N ILE A 237 -22.29 -12.43 9.91
CA ILE A 237 -21.99 -11.05 10.25
C ILE A 237 -20.82 -10.97 11.24
N ARG A 238 -20.93 -11.65 12.39
CA ARG A 238 -19.88 -11.75 13.43
C ARG A 238 -20.25 -12.85 14.44
N PRO A 239 -19.42 -13.89 14.63
CA PRO A 239 -19.74 -14.91 15.62
C PRO A 239 -19.60 -14.35 17.04
N SER A 240 -20.64 -14.51 17.88
CA SER A 240 -20.60 -14.16 19.31
C SER A 240 -19.50 -14.93 20.06
N VAL A 241 -19.22 -16.14 19.61
CA VAL A 241 -18.13 -17.00 20.12
C VAL A 241 -16.76 -16.29 20.10
N LEU A 242 -16.56 -15.36 19.16
CA LEU A 242 -15.32 -14.56 19.12
C LEU A 242 -15.18 -13.68 20.36
N ASP A 243 -16.27 -13.05 20.79
CA ASP A 243 -16.27 -12.19 21.99
C ASP A 243 -16.21 -13.03 23.28
N ASP A 244 -16.92 -14.17 23.32
CA ASP A 244 -17.06 -15.01 24.53
C ASP A 244 -15.89 -15.98 24.74
N LEU A 245 -15.49 -16.71 23.71
CA LEU A 245 -14.54 -17.82 23.78
C LEU A 245 -13.20 -17.53 23.08
N GLY A 246 -13.12 -16.46 22.26
CA GLY A 246 -11.93 -16.05 21.56
C GLY A 246 -11.79 -16.57 20.14
N VAL A 247 -10.66 -16.24 19.52
CA VAL A 247 -10.46 -16.39 18.08
C VAL A 247 -10.38 -17.86 17.64
N VAL A 248 -9.75 -18.76 18.38
CA VAL A 248 -9.55 -20.16 17.96
C VAL A 248 -10.88 -20.93 17.90
N PRO A 249 -11.77 -20.89 18.92
CA PRO A 249 -13.10 -21.46 18.81
C PRO A 249 -13.93 -20.86 17.68
N ALA A 250 -13.86 -19.52 17.49
CA ALA A 250 -14.58 -18.85 16.42
C ALA A 250 -14.10 -19.31 15.03
N ILE A 251 -12.79 -19.46 14.81
CA ILE A 251 -12.22 -20.00 13.56
C ILE A 251 -12.68 -21.43 13.33
N ARG A 252 -12.67 -22.29 14.36
CA ARG A 252 -13.11 -23.69 14.24
C ARG A 252 -14.52 -23.79 13.74
N THR A 253 -15.44 -23.06 14.35
CA THR A 253 -16.84 -23.07 13.94
C THR A 253 -17.03 -22.42 12.57
N TYR A 254 -16.26 -21.38 12.23
CA TYR A 254 -16.27 -20.83 10.87
C TYR A 254 -15.86 -21.87 9.83
N ILE A 255 -14.79 -22.63 10.08
CA ILE A 255 -14.29 -23.69 9.19
C ILE A 255 -15.32 -24.80 9.01
N GLU A 256 -16.01 -25.21 10.08
CA GLU A 256 -17.07 -26.24 10.02
C GLU A 256 -18.20 -25.80 9.06
N ASN A 257 -18.70 -24.56 9.23
CA ASN A 257 -19.74 -23.99 8.38
C ASN A 257 -19.25 -23.77 6.94
N TYR A 258 -18.02 -23.28 6.76
CA TYR A 258 -17.38 -23.06 5.48
C TYR A 258 -17.25 -24.38 4.70
N SER A 259 -16.78 -25.44 5.34
CA SER A 259 -16.62 -26.76 4.73
C SER A 259 -17.97 -27.36 4.33
N ALA A 260 -19.00 -27.19 5.16
CA ALA A 260 -20.36 -27.63 4.85
C ALA A 260 -20.98 -26.89 3.66
N HIS A 261 -20.68 -25.59 3.51
CA HIS A 261 -21.26 -24.74 2.47
C HIS A 261 -20.54 -24.86 1.12
N TYR A 262 -19.20 -24.83 1.13
CA TYR A 262 -18.38 -24.82 -0.10
C TYR A 262 -17.86 -26.19 -0.50
N GLY A 263 -17.98 -27.22 0.34
CA GLY A 263 -17.44 -28.55 0.07
C GLY A 263 -15.90 -28.63 0.16
N ILE A 264 -15.24 -27.58 0.62
CA ILE A 264 -13.77 -27.51 0.76
C ILE A 264 -13.38 -27.93 2.17
N ARG A 265 -12.53 -28.96 2.29
CA ARG A 265 -12.00 -29.39 3.58
C ARG A 265 -10.89 -28.47 4.06
N VAL A 266 -11.03 -27.88 5.26
CA VAL A 266 -10.01 -27.01 5.85
C VAL A 266 -9.43 -27.67 7.10
N GLU A 267 -8.13 -27.90 7.10
CA GLU A 267 -7.38 -28.36 8.27
C GLU A 267 -6.96 -27.18 9.14
N LEU A 268 -7.38 -27.20 10.43
CA LEU A 268 -6.95 -26.20 11.42
C LEU A 268 -5.94 -26.80 12.39
N ASP A 269 -4.73 -26.22 12.41
CA ASP A 269 -3.67 -26.56 13.37
C ASP A 269 -3.30 -25.33 14.19
N SER A 270 -3.57 -25.35 15.51
CA SER A 270 -3.37 -24.20 16.40
C SER A 270 -2.80 -24.61 17.76
N ASN A 271 -1.78 -23.85 18.19
CA ASN A 271 -1.25 -23.92 19.55
C ASN A 271 -1.64 -22.69 20.40
N LEU A 272 -2.37 -21.73 19.86
CA LEU A 272 -2.80 -20.54 20.59
C LEU A 272 -3.84 -20.92 21.65
N ARG A 273 -3.49 -20.73 22.93
CA ARG A 273 -4.35 -21.03 24.08
C ARG A 273 -4.71 -19.80 24.91
N LYS A 274 -3.94 -18.71 24.73
CA LYS A 274 -4.17 -17.45 25.45
C LYS A 274 -5.13 -16.56 24.66
N ARG A 275 -5.92 -15.76 25.36
CA ARG A 275 -6.70 -14.69 24.75
C ARG A 275 -5.76 -13.57 24.28
N LEU A 276 -6.08 -13.00 23.12
CA LEU A 276 -5.43 -11.78 22.62
C LEU A 276 -6.33 -10.58 22.92
N GLY A 277 -5.87 -9.39 22.59
CA GLY A 277 -6.73 -8.21 22.62
C GLY A 277 -7.89 -8.34 21.64
N ALA A 278 -9.01 -7.68 21.92
CA ALA A 278 -10.23 -7.79 21.10
C ALA A 278 -10.00 -7.35 19.64
N LEU A 279 -9.11 -6.39 19.41
CA LEU A 279 -8.75 -5.93 18.07
C LEU A 279 -7.90 -6.95 17.33
N GLU A 280 -6.93 -7.55 18.02
CA GLU A 280 -6.07 -8.60 17.49
C GLU A 280 -6.89 -9.84 17.12
N GLU A 281 -7.76 -10.32 18.02
CA GLU A 281 -8.63 -11.48 17.74
C GLU A 281 -9.57 -11.23 16.55
N THR A 282 -10.16 -10.03 16.49
CA THR A 282 -11.01 -9.63 15.36
C THR A 282 -10.22 -9.59 14.06
N THR A 283 -9.01 -9.05 14.06
CA THR A 283 -8.16 -8.98 12.88
C THR A 283 -7.76 -10.37 12.40
N LEU A 284 -7.30 -11.25 13.28
CA LEU A 284 -7.00 -12.64 12.94
C LEU A 284 -8.20 -13.33 12.29
N TYR A 285 -9.36 -13.21 12.92
CA TYR A 285 -10.61 -13.81 12.42
C TYR A 285 -10.94 -13.30 11.02
N ARG A 286 -10.90 -11.98 10.80
CA ARG A 286 -11.26 -11.36 9.51
C ARG A 286 -10.27 -11.71 8.40
N VAL A 287 -8.96 -11.77 8.69
CA VAL A 287 -7.95 -12.17 7.71
C VAL A 287 -8.17 -13.63 7.29
N ILE A 288 -8.42 -14.53 8.24
CA ILE A 288 -8.71 -15.94 7.93
C ILE A 288 -10.00 -16.07 7.14
N GLN A 289 -11.05 -15.36 7.53
CA GLN A 289 -12.34 -15.35 6.82
C GLN A 289 -12.19 -14.89 5.37
N GLU A 290 -11.49 -13.78 5.14
CA GLU A 290 -11.26 -13.23 3.80
C GLU A 290 -10.39 -14.16 2.94
N ALA A 291 -9.32 -14.71 3.52
CA ALA A 291 -8.48 -15.66 2.81
C ALA A 291 -9.24 -16.93 2.39
N LEU A 292 -10.03 -17.52 3.29
CA LEU A 292 -10.85 -18.68 2.97
C LEU A 292 -11.95 -18.34 1.94
N THR A 293 -12.55 -17.15 2.02
CA THR A 293 -13.51 -16.67 1.03
C THR A 293 -12.87 -16.55 -0.36
N ASN A 294 -11.62 -16.07 -0.43
CA ASN A 294 -10.86 -15.97 -1.67
C ASN A 294 -10.52 -17.36 -2.22
N ILE A 295 -10.20 -18.32 -1.36
CA ILE A 295 -9.98 -19.71 -1.74
C ILE A 295 -11.26 -20.29 -2.39
N ALA A 296 -12.43 -20.11 -1.77
CA ALA A 296 -13.68 -20.59 -2.32
C ALA A 296 -14.02 -19.99 -3.69
N LYS A 297 -13.71 -18.69 -3.88
CA LYS A 297 -14.05 -17.98 -5.11
C LYS A 297 -13.07 -18.25 -6.26
N TYR A 298 -11.78 -18.43 -5.95
CA TYR A 298 -10.74 -18.31 -6.96
C TYR A 298 -9.76 -19.48 -7.03
N ALA A 299 -9.58 -20.27 -5.96
CA ALA A 299 -8.52 -21.26 -5.94
C ALA A 299 -8.87 -22.55 -6.69
N ASN A 300 -10.16 -22.93 -6.76
CA ASN A 300 -10.64 -24.20 -7.35
C ASN A 300 -9.95 -25.43 -6.75
N VAL A 301 -10.07 -25.59 -5.43
CA VAL A 301 -9.45 -26.66 -4.63
C VAL A 301 -10.48 -27.37 -3.78
N GLU A 302 -10.15 -28.60 -3.35
CA GLU A 302 -10.94 -29.39 -2.41
C GLU A 302 -10.42 -29.29 -0.96
N GLU A 303 -9.20 -28.79 -0.79
CA GLU A 303 -8.53 -28.72 0.51
C GLU A 303 -7.79 -27.38 0.70
N ALA A 304 -7.79 -26.91 1.94
CA ALA A 304 -7.00 -25.76 2.38
C ALA A 304 -6.50 -26.00 3.81
N ARG A 305 -5.50 -25.21 4.24
CA ARG A 305 -4.93 -25.34 5.57
C ARG A 305 -4.85 -23.98 6.25
N VAL A 306 -5.19 -23.95 7.55
CA VAL A 306 -5.03 -22.80 8.44
C VAL A 306 -4.14 -23.21 9.61
N ILE A 307 -3.04 -22.53 9.78
CA ILE A 307 -2.07 -22.78 10.86
C ILE A 307 -1.97 -21.53 11.71
N VAL A 308 -2.14 -21.66 13.01
CA VAL A 308 -1.98 -20.57 13.99
C VAL A 308 -0.91 -20.98 14.99
N ARG A 309 0.19 -20.27 15.02
CA ARG A 309 1.30 -20.48 15.95
C ARG A 309 1.47 -19.26 16.83
N ALA A 310 1.61 -19.49 18.12
CA ALA A 310 1.91 -18.44 19.09
C ALA A 310 3.14 -18.85 19.89
N ASP A 311 4.04 -17.90 20.09
CA ASP A 311 5.11 -17.93 21.06
C ASP A 311 4.93 -16.79 22.08
N ASP A 312 5.96 -16.47 22.88
CA ASP A 312 5.87 -15.43 23.90
C ASP A 312 5.90 -14.00 23.34
N SER A 313 6.26 -13.82 22.07
CA SER A 313 6.50 -12.53 21.44
C SER A 313 5.54 -12.20 20.28
N LEU A 314 5.04 -13.23 19.59
CA LEU A 314 4.23 -13.03 18.39
C LEU A 314 3.23 -14.17 18.14
N VAL A 315 2.22 -13.86 17.35
CA VAL A 315 1.30 -14.84 16.76
C VAL A 315 1.50 -14.84 15.25
N GLU A 316 1.71 -16.01 14.69
CA GLU A 316 1.78 -16.24 13.25
C GLU A 316 0.55 -17.00 12.77
N VAL A 317 -0.07 -16.50 11.71
CA VAL A 317 -1.17 -17.17 11.02
C VAL A 317 -0.74 -17.43 9.60
N ARG A 318 -0.94 -18.67 9.14
CA ARG A 318 -0.66 -19.08 7.76
C ARG A 318 -1.88 -19.76 7.18
N ILE A 319 -2.36 -19.26 6.06
CA ILE A 319 -3.48 -19.83 5.32
C ILE A 319 -2.95 -20.23 3.94
N GLU A 320 -3.15 -21.49 3.57
CA GLU A 320 -2.57 -22.10 2.37
C GLU A 320 -3.63 -22.80 1.53
N ASP A 321 -3.54 -22.57 0.22
CA ASP A 321 -4.17 -23.39 -0.80
C ASP A 321 -3.16 -23.79 -1.88
N LYS A 322 -3.45 -24.88 -2.59
CA LYS A 322 -2.70 -25.38 -3.73
C LYS A 322 -3.49 -25.21 -5.03
N GLY A 323 -4.18 -24.08 -5.16
CA GLY A 323 -5.06 -23.80 -6.27
C GLY A 323 -4.40 -23.09 -7.44
N GLN A 324 -5.21 -22.34 -8.19
CA GLN A 324 -4.78 -21.68 -9.41
C GLN A 324 -3.75 -20.58 -9.17
N GLY A 325 -3.68 -20.00 -7.98
CA GLY A 325 -2.83 -18.85 -7.68
C GLY A 325 -3.11 -17.65 -8.60
N PHE A 326 -2.31 -16.61 -8.47
CA PHE A 326 -2.39 -15.41 -9.32
C PHE A 326 -1.04 -14.68 -9.40
N ASP A 327 -0.86 -13.89 -10.47
CA ASP A 327 0.30 -13.02 -10.61
C ASP A 327 0.06 -11.70 -9.88
N ARG A 328 0.84 -11.46 -8.84
CA ARG A 328 0.74 -10.26 -8.00
C ARG A 328 1.17 -8.97 -8.71
N SER A 329 2.00 -9.08 -9.74
CA SER A 329 2.50 -7.91 -10.50
C SER A 329 1.46 -7.36 -11.48
N SER A 330 0.55 -8.19 -11.95
CA SER A 330 -0.45 -7.87 -12.98
C SER A 330 -1.83 -7.54 -12.41
N SER A 331 -2.13 -7.88 -11.16
CA SER A 331 -3.43 -7.62 -10.56
C SER A 331 -3.42 -6.30 -9.78
N SER A 332 -4.35 -5.39 -10.12
CA SER A 332 -4.73 -4.30 -9.21
C SER A 332 -5.08 -4.92 -7.85
N LYS A 333 -4.53 -4.41 -6.75
CA LYS A 333 -4.85 -4.91 -5.40
C LYS A 333 -6.37 -4.92 -5.22
N GLY A 334 -6.98 -6.09 -5.25
CA GLY A 334 -8.42 -6.23 -4.99
C GLY A 334 -8.76 -5.71 -3.59
N VAL A 335 -9.99 -5.24 -3.41
CA VAL A 335 -10.47 -4.67 -2.13
C VAL A 335 -10.21 -5.60 -0.94
N GLY A 336 -10.32 -6.93 -1.14
CA GLY A 336 -10.07 -7.93 -0.09
C GLY A 336 -8.62 -7.98 0.37
N LEU A 337 -7.65 -7.97 -0.57
CA LEU A 337 -6.23 -7.97 -0.24
C LEU A 337 -5.82 -6.68 0.49
N PHE A 338 -6.29 -5.55 0.00
CA PHE A 338 -6.08 -4.26 0.64
C PHE A 338 -6.67 -4.23 2.06
N SER A 339 -7.91 -4.72 2.24
CA SER A 339 -8.55 -4.79 3.56
C SER A 339 -7.77 -5.64 4.56
N MET A 340 -7.21 -6.78 4.13
CA MET A 340 -6.38 -7.62 4.98
C MET A 340 -5.07 -6.90 5.38
N GLU A 341 -4.41 -6.21 4.45
CA GLU A 341 -3.18 -5.44 4.71
C GLU A 341 -3.44 -4.32 5.73
N GLU A 342 -4.51 -3.52 5.55
CA GLU A 342 -4.84 -2.41 6.46
C GLU A 342 -5.25 -2.90 7.85
N ARG A 343 -6.00 -4.01 7.95
CA ARG A 343 -6.31 -4.63 9.24
C ARG A 343 -5.05 -5.10 9.97
N ALA A 344 -4.10 -5.71 9.26
CA ALA A 344 -2.83 -6.12 9.85
C ALA A 344 -2.06 -4.90 10.39
N LYS A 345 -1.96 -3.82 9.61
CA LYS A 345 -1.29 -2.58 10.02
C LYS A 345 -1.94 -1.95 11.27
N SER A 346 -3.26 -1.99 11.41
CA SER A 346 -3.99 -1.38 12.55
C SER A 346 -3.62 -1.99 13.90
N ILE A 347 -3.06 -3.20 13.91
CA ILE A 347 -2.57 -3.92 15.10
C ILE A 347 -1.04 -4.01 15.17
N ALA A 348 -0.32 -3.16 14.42
CA ALA A 348 1.12 -3.21 14.24
C ALA A 348 1.63 -4.59 13.76
N GLY A 349 0.77 -5.35 13.09
CA GLY A 349 1.08 -6.63 12.46
C GLY A 349 1.61 -6.46 11.04
N LYS A 350 2.11 -7.55 10.47
CA LYS A 350 2.59 -7.61 9.08
C LYS A 350 1.84 -8.69 8.33
N LEU A 351 1.37 -8.35 7.13
CA LEU A 351 0.75 -9.30 6.19
C LEU A 351 1.65 -9.47 4.97
N ASP A 352 2.03 -10.71 4.68
CA ASP A 352 2.73 -11.08 3.45
C ASP A 352 1.88 -12.10 2.68
N ILE A 353 1.78 -11.93 1.37
CA ILE A 353 1.00 -12.84 0.50
C ILE A 353 1.94 -13.33 -0.59
N HIS A 354 2.06 -14.65 -0.71
CA HIS A 354 2.80 -15.31 -1.77
C HIS A 354 1.83 -16.09 -2.64
N SER A 355 1.80 -15.79 -3.93
CA SER A 355 0.97 -16.48 -4.91
C SER A 355 1.70 -16.63 -6.23
N GLU A 356 1.62 -17.84 -6.80
CA GLU A 356 2.18 -18.15 -8.10
C GLU A 356 1.13 -18.88 -8.94
N PRO A 357 0.91 -18.48 -10.21
CA PRO A 357 -0.04 -19.14 -11.09
C PRO A 357 0.24 -20.65 -11.22
N GLY A 358 -0.79 -21.47 -10.95
CA GLY A 358 -0.72 -22.92 -11.00
C GLY A 358 -0.07 -23.62 -9.80
N VAL A 359 0.40 -22.87 -8.80
CA VAL A 359 1.02 -23.41 -7.57
C VAL A 359 0.10 -23.24 -6.37
N GLY A 360 -0.59 -22.08 -6.25
CA GLY A 360 -1.48 -21.75 -5.17
C GLY A 360 -1.17 -20.43 -4.48
N THR A 361 -1.80 -20.21 -3.33
CA THR A 361 -1.61 -18.99 -2.54
C THR A 361 -1.32 -19.32 -1.08
N THR A 362 -0.42 -18.54 -0.49
CA THR A 362 -0.13 -18.55 0.94
C THR A 362 -0.24 -17.14 1.50
N VAL A 363 -1.09 -16.97 2.50
CA VAL A 363 -1.25 -15.71 3.26
C VAL A 363 -0.58 -15.89 4.61
N PHE A 364 0.38 -15.00 4.92
CA PHE A 364 1.08 -14.94 6.21
C PHE A 364 0.67 -13.68 6.96
N LEU A 365 0.21 -13.82 8.19
CA LEU A 365 -0.05 -12.70 9.09
C LEU A 365 0.80 -12.90 10.34
N THR A 366 1.60 -11.89 10.70
CA THR A 366 2.37 -11.85 11.94
C THR A 366 1.85 -10.73 12.83
N VAL A 367 1.54 -11.03 14.09
CA VAL A 367 0.97 -10.09 15.06
C VAL A 367 1.86 -10.09 16.31
N PRO A 368 2.42 -8.92 16.73
CA PRO A 368 3.20 -8.85 17.96
C PRO A 368 2.28 -9.06 19.17
N MET A 369 2.72 -9.89 20.12
CA MET A 369 2.05 -10.04 21.41
C MET A 369 2.52 -8.91 22.34
N LYS A 370 1.55 -8.24 22.99
CA LYS A 370 1.83 -7.21 24.00
C LYS A 370 1.91 -7.80 25.39
#